data_03a1002ceb8021a2811b5e8e7180e305
#
_entry.id   03a1002ceb8021a2811b5e8e7180e305
#
_cell.length_a   1.000
_cell.length_b   1.000
_cell.length_c   1.000
_cell.angle_alpha   90.00
_cell.angle_beta   90.00
_cell.angle_gamma   90.00
#
_symmetry.space_group_name_H-M   'P 1'
#
loop_
_entity.id
_entity.type
_entity.pdbx_description
1 polymer ?
#
loop_
_entity_poly.entity_id
_entity_poly.type
_entity_poly.pdbx_seq_one_letter_code
_entity_poly.pdbx_strand_id
1 'polypeptide(L)'
;MSIQFNKSDGPTLGVEVELQIVDLESRQLVPLAPDILAAVNNHPHIKTELLQSTIELNTSVCRDVKEVRNDLMDLKEVVQPICENL
;
A
#
# COMPACT_ATOMS: atom_id res chain seq x y z
N MET A 1 5.50 -27.98 12.73
CA MET A 1 5.78 -27.00 11.90
C MET A 1 6.69 -26.07 12.52
N SER A 2 7.67 -25.97 11.99
CA SER A 2 8.49 -25.10 12.53
C SER A 2 8.21 -23.80 12.01
N ILE A 3 7.44 -23.18 12.64
CA ILE A 3 7.09 -21.97 12.17
C ILE A 3 8.18 -21.01 12.41
N GLN A 4 8.36 -20.21 11.48
CA GLN A 4 9.42 -19.26 11.51
C GLN A 4 9.22 -18.15 12.49
N PHE A 5 8.09 -18.09 13.14
CA PHE A 5 7.93 -17.15 14.17
C PHE A 5 8.94 -17.31 15.24
N ASN A 6 9.48 -18.48 15.37
CA ASN A 6 10.48 -18.68 16.38
C ASN A 6 11.68 -17.81 16.20
N LYS A 7 11.78 -17.19 15.05
CA LYS A 7 12.90 -16.30 14.79
C LYS A 7 12.63 -14.87 15.16
N SER A 8 11.42 -14.57 15.57
CA SER A 8 11.13 -13.25 16.06
C SER A 8 11.05 -13.25 17.55
N ASP A 9 11.31 -12.11 18.13
CA ASP A 9 11.24 -11.92 19.57
C ASP A 9 9.83 -11.65 20.05
N GLY A 10 8.84 -12.17 19.35
CA GLY A 10 7.45 -11.99 19.70
C GLY A 10 6.59 -11.95 18.45
N PRO A 11 5.30 -11.69 18.60
CA PRO A 11 4.40 -11.63 17.46
C PRO A 11 4.73 -10.46 16.55
N THR A 12 4.48 -10.65 15.26
CA THR A 12 4.68 -9.61 14.26
C THR A 12 3.39 -9.37 13.50
N LEU A 13 3.31 -8.22 12.86
CA LEU A 13 2.13 -7.77 12.13
C LEU A 13 2.51 -7.40 10.70
N GLY A 14 1.63 -7.75 9.78
CA GLY A 14 1.70 -7.24 8.41
C GLY A 14 0.30 -6.82 8.00
N VAL A 15 0.17 -5.65 7.40
CA VAL A 15 -1.13 -5.11 7.04
C VAL A 15 -1.16 -4.78 5.56
N GLU A 16 -2.27 -5.15 4.91
CA GLU A 16 -2.56 -4.81 3.53
C GLU A 16 -3.74 -3.86 3.51
N VAL A 17 -3.62 -2.78 2.73
CA VAL A 17 -4.71 -1.82 2.57
C VAL A 17 -4.98 -1.65 1.09
N GLU A 18 -6.23 -1.82 0.69
CA GLU A 18 -6.66 -1.57 -0.68
C GLU A 18 -7.24 -0.17 -0.78
N LEU A 19 -6.80 0.57 -1.79
CA LEU A 19 -7.27 1.91 -2.04
C LEU A 19 -7.89 1.99 -3.42
N GLN A 20 -9.07 2.57 -3.52
CA GLN A 20 -9.72 2.81 -4.78
C GLN A 20 -9.32 4.18 -5.30
N ILE A 21 -9.05 4.26 -6.60
CA ILE A 21 -8.67 5.51 -7.24
C ILE A 21 -9.92 6.12 -7.86
N VAL A 22 -10.25 7.33 -7.41
CA VAL A 22 -11.45 8.00 -7.87
C VAL A 22 -11.12 9.37 -8.41
N ASP A 23 -11.95 9.84 -9.34
CA ASP A 23 -11.89 11.19 -9.84
C ASP A 23 -12.47 12.14 -8.78
N LEU A 24 -11.79 13.26 -8.53
CA LEU A 24 -12.20 14.18 -7.49
C LEU A 24 -13.55 14.82 -7.75
N GLU A 25 -13.88 15.06 -9.00
CA GLU A 25 -15.14 15.72 -9.34
C GLU A 25 -16.28 14.73 -9.45
N SER A 26 -16.10 13.69 -10.26
CA SER A 26 -17.19 12.74 -10.52
C SER A 26 -17.34 11.69 -9.43
N ARG A 27 -16.31 11.48 -8.61
CA ARG A 27 -16.24 10.42 -7.60
C ARG A 27 -16.35 9.03 -8.18
N GLN A 28 -16.10 8.88 -9.48
CA GLN A 28 -16.13 7.58 -10.14
C GLN A 28 -14.74 6.97 -10.14
N LEU A 29 -14.68 5.64 -10.21
CA LEU A 29 -13.43 4.92 -10.27
C LEU A 29 -12.71 5.20 -11.58
N VAL A 30 -11.40 5.37 -11.50
CA VAL A 30 -10.57 5.61 -12.70
C VAL A 30 -9.45 4.56 -12.76
N PRO A 31 -9.14 4.03 -13.95
CA PRO A 31 -8.16 2.94 -14.09
C PRO A 31 -6.73 3.43 -14.18
N LEU A 32 -6.27 4.15 -13.16
CA LEU A 32 -4.95 4.75 -13.14
C LEU A 32 -3.92 3.99 -12.32
N ALA A 33 -4.25 2.79 -11.84
CA ALA A 33 -3.31 2.00 -11.05
C ALA A 33 -1.99 1.74 -11.79
N PRO A 34 -2.00 1.37 -13.09
CA PRO A 34 -0.74 1.18 -13.81
C PRO A 34 0.12 2.45 -13.86
N ASP A 35 -0.54 3.61 -14.00
CA ASP A 35 0.19 4.89 -14.05
C ASP A 35 0.81 5.21 -12.69
N ILE A 36 0.11 4.92 -11.62
CA ILE A 36 0.64 5.12 -10.27
C ILE A 36 1.83 4.19 -10.03
N LEU A 37 1.71 2.92 -10.42
CA LEU A 37 2.81 1.99 -10.26
C LEU A 37 4.05 2.43 -11.02
N ALA A 38 3.88 2.91 -12.22
CA ALA A 38 5.01 3.42 -13.00
C ALA A 38 5.65 4.62 -12.31
N ALA A 39 4.83 5.50 -11.76
CA ALA A 39 5.32 6.70 -11.11
C ALA A 39 6.06 6.41 -9.81
N VAL A 40 5.70 5.34 -9.10
CA VAL A 40 6.42 4.93 -7.90
C VAL A 40 7.57 3.96 -8.18
N ASN A 41 7.89 3.75 -9.45
CA ASN A 41 9.02 2.92 -9.87
C ASN A 41 8.88 1.48 -9.41
N ASN A 42 7.70 0.93 -9.47
CA ASN A 42 7.40 -0.43 -9.03
C ASN A 42 7.83 -0.66 -7.58
N HIS A 43 7.40 0.23 -6.73
CA HIS A 43 7.69 0.16 -5.30
C HIS A 43 7.30 -1.20 -4.74
N PRO A 44 8.16 -1.87 -3.95
CA PRO A 44 7.90 -3.25 -3.52
C PRO A 44 6.69 -3.40 -2.60
N HIS A 45 6.25 -2.32 -1.96
CA HIS A 45 5.11 -2.35 -1.05
C HIS A 45 3.84 -1.74 -1.63
N ILE A 46 3.86 -1.39 -2.93
CA ILE A 46 2.70 -0.83 -3.62
C ILE A 46 2.44 -1.70 -4.84
N LYS A 47 1.26 -2.30 -4.91
CA LYS A 47 0.93 -3.27 -5.96
C LYS A 47 -0.40 -2.94 -6.61
N THR A 48 -0.59 -3.43 -7.83
CA THR A 48 -1.90 -3.36 -8.46
C THR A 48 -2.72 -4.57 -8.05
N GLU A 49 -4.03 -4.37 -8.09
CA GLU A 49 -4.98 -5.45 -7.97
C GLU A 49 -5.50 -5.83 -9.35
N LEU A 50 -6.39 -6.82 -9.37
CA LEU A 50 -7.03 -7.25 -10.60
C LEU A 50 -7.75 -6.10 -11.30
N LEU A 51 -8.38 -5.22 -10.53
CA LEU A 51 -9.03 -4.04 -11.06
C LEU A 51 -8.03 -2.90 -11.16
N GLN A 52 -8.00 -2.24 -12.32
CA GLN A 52 -7.03 -1.18 -12.56
C GLN A 52 -7.33 0.12 -11.81
N SER A 53 -8.46 0.19 -11.14
CA SER A 53 -8.81 1.33 -10.30
C SER A 53 -8.46 1.11 -8.83
N THR A 54 -7.71 0.06 -8.52
CA THR A 54 -7.38 -0.28 -7.14
C THR A 54 -5.88 -0.51 -7.02
N ILE A 55 -5.29 0.02 -5.96
CA ILE A 55 -3.91 -0.27 -5.60
C ILE A 55 -3.87 -0.85 -4.20
N GLU A 56 -2.84 -1.63 -3.92
CA GLU A 56 -2.64 -2.24 -2.63
C GLU A 56 -1.38 -1.71 -2.00
N LEU A 57 -1.47 -1.31 -0.74
CA LEU A 57 -0.33 -0.90 0.06
C LEU A 57 -0.03 -1.98 1.08
N ASN A 58 1.21 -2.43 1.12
CA ASN A 58 1.63 -3.50 2.03
C ASN A 58 2.67 -2.97 2.99
N THR A 59 2.46 -3.15 4.28
CA THR A 59 3.49 -2.79 5.24
C THR A 59 4.60 -3.80 5.24
N SER A 60 5.71 -3.43 5.82
CA SER A 60 6.76 -4.38 6.21
C SER A 60 6.27 -5.19 7.39
N VAL A 61 7.06 -6.18 7.80
CA VAL A 61 6.78 -6.90 9.02
C VAL A 61 7.04 -5.96 10.18
N CYS A 62 6.01 -5.73 10.98
CA CYS A 62 6.04 -4.75 12.07
C CYS A 62 5.91 -5.46 13.41
N ARG A 63 6.41 -4.83 14.46
CA ARG A 63 6.36 -5.39 15.81
C ARG A 63 5.11 -4.96 16.56
N ASP A 64 4.56 -3.80 16.22
CA ASP A 64 3.39 -3.28 16.91
C ASP A 64 2.58 -2.40 15.98
N VAL A 65 1.46 -1.93 16.48
CA VAL A 65 0.54 -1.09 15.73
C VAL A 65 1.17 0.25 15.37
N LYS A 66 2.06 0.76 16.20
CA LYS A 66 2.72 2.02 15.93
C LYS A 66 3.62 1.91 14.70
N GLU A 67 4.34 0.81 14.55
CA GLU A 67 5.17 0.58 13.37
C GLU A 67 4.31 0.43 12.12
N VAL A 68 3.17 -0.27 12.22
CA VAL A 68 2.23 -0.39 11.11
C VAL A 68 1.74 0.99 10.68
N ARG A 69 1.36 1.83 11.63
CA ARG A 69 0.89 3.18 11.34
C ARG A 69 1.96 3.99 10.63
N ASN A 70 3.19 3.94 11.11
CA ASN A 70 4.28 4.69 10.49
C ASN A 70 4.54 4.23 9.07
N ASP A 71 4.54 2.91 8.85
CA ASP A 71 4.72 2.34 7.52
C ASP A 71 3.62 2.79 6.55
N LEU A 72 2.37 2.74 6.99
CA LEU A 72 1.25 3.17 6.16
C LEU A 72 1.31 4.67 5.87
N MET A 73 1.72 5.47 6.84
CA MET A 73 1.87 6.90 6.63
C MET A 73 2.96 7.20 5.61
N ASP A 74 4.07 6.48 5.66
CA ASP A 74 5.14 6.65 4.68
C ASP A 74 4.67 6.28 3.28
N LEU A 75 3.93 5.19 3.14
CA LEU A 75 3.38 4.77 1.85
C LEU A 75 2.37 5.78 1.32
N LYS A 76 1.55 6.33 2.20
CA LYS A 76 0.62 7.39 1.82
C LYS A 76 1.36 8.61 1.29
N GLU A 77 2.46 8.99 1.91
CA GLU A 77 3.25 10.14 1.47
C GLU A 77 3.90 9.90 0.11
N VAL A 78 4.15 8.66 -0.25
CA VAL A 78 4.64 8.32 -1.59
C VAL A 78 3.52 8.45 -2.63
N VAL A 79 2.34 7.92 -2.33
CA VAL A 79 1.26 7.79 -3.30
C VAL A 79 0.45 9.07 -3.47
N GLN A 80 0.19 9.79 -2.39
CA GLN A 80 -0.72 10.93 -2.43
C GLN A 80 -0.30 12.02 -3.42
N PRO A 81 0.96 12.48 -3.43
CA PRO A 81 1.35 13.50 -4.39
C PRO A 81 1.20 13.05 -5.84
N ILE A 82 1.44 11.76 -6.09
CA ILE A 82 1.30 11.21 -7.44
C ILE A 82 -0.15 11.24 -7.87
N CYS A 83 -1.06 10.82 -7.00
CA CYS A 83 -2.49 10.86 -7.30
C CYS A 83 -3.00 12.27 -7.54
N GLU A 84 -2.48 13.24 -6.78
CA GLU A 84 -2.90 14.64 -6.95
C GLU A 84 -2.45 15.21 -8.30
N ASN A 85 -1.41 14.66 -8.89
CA ASN A 85 -0.89 15.13 -10.18
C ASN A 85 -1.46 14.37 -11.38
N LEU A 86 -2.22 13.36 -11.15
CA LEU A 86 -2.89 12.60 -12.21
C LEU A 86 -4.36 13.08 -12.38
#